data_3d0e1e174606d0ba47c1cc266ccc640b
#
_entry.id   3d0e1e174606d0ba47c1cc266ccc640b
#
_cell.length_a   1.000
_cell.length_b   1.000
_cell.length_c   1.000
_cell.angle_alpha   90.00
_cell.angle_beta   90.00
_cell.angle_gamma   90.00
#
_symmetry.space_group_name_H-M   'P 1'
#
loop_
_entity.id
_entity.type
_entity.pdbx_description
1 polymer ?
#
loop_
_entity_poly.entity_id
_entity_poly.type
_entity_poly.pdbx_seq_one_letter_code
_entity_poly.pdbx_strand_id
1 'polypeptide(L)'
;MQAPYEEHMKAIKRILRYLKMIPGKGLMFRKTDRKTIEAYTDSNWTGSVVDRKSTSGYCTFVWGNLVTWRSKKKSVVVRSSVEAEYRAMSLGICEEIWLQKVQYDLHQEYETTLKLFCDNKATISIANNPVQHDRTKHVEIDRHFIKERLDSGSICIPYIFSSQ
;
A
#
# COMPACT_ATOMS: atom_id res chain seq x y z
N MET A 1 -7.78 29.71 -13.64
CA MET A 1 -7.60 29.28 -12.23
C MET A 1 -8.65 29.98 -11.40
N GLN A 2 -9.48 29.24 -10.64
CA GLN A 2 -10.39 29.85 -9.68
C GLN A 2 -9.60 30.33 -8.45
N ALA A 3 -9.98 31.48 -7.90
CA ALA A 3 -9.39 31.98 -6.67
C ALA A 3 -9.62 30.98 -5.52
N PRO A 4 -8.63 30.74 -4.63
CA PRO A 4 -8.80 29.81 -3.53
C PRO A 4 -9.84 30.36 -2.54
N TYR A 5 -10.77 29.49 -2.13
CA TYR A 5 -11.73 29.82 -1.09
C TYR A 5 -11.03 30.08 0.24
N GLU A 6 -11.63 30.88 1.12
CA GLU A 6 -11.08 31.20 2.44
C GLU A 6 -10.76 29.96 3.29
N GLU A 7 -11.59 28.93 3.16
CA GLU A 7 -11.36 27.64 3.83
C GLU A 7 -10.07 26.94 3.38
N HIS A 8 -9.74 27.01 2.09
CA HIS A 8 -8.47 26.50 1.57
C HIS A 8 -7.29 27.25 2.15
N MET A 9 -7.39 28.56 2.30
CA MET A 9 -6.34 29.37 2.94
C MET A 9 -6.20 29.07 4.42
N LYS A 10 -7.29 28.80 5.13
CA LYS A 10 -7.26 28.34 6.54
C LYS A 10 -6.55 26.99 6.66
N ALA A 11 -6.84 26.04 5.75
CA ALA A 11 -6.18 24.73 5.72
C ALA A 11 -4.67 24.86 5.47
N ILE A 12 -4.26 25.66 4.48
CA ILE A 12 -2.83 25.91 4.20
C ILE A 12 -2.14 26.53 5.41
N LYS A 13 -2.72 27.55 6.05
CA LYS A 13 -2.15 28.16 7.25
C LYS A 13 -2.00 27.16 8.40
N ARG A 14 -2.94 26.20 8.54
CA ARG A 14 -2.86 25.14 9.55
C ARG A 14 -1.69 24.18 9.28
N ILE A 15 -1.49 23.79 8.04
CA ILE A 15 -0.36 22.96 7.61
C ILE A 15 0.96 23.67 7.87
N LEU A 16 1.08 24.93 7.46
CA LEU A 16 2.30 25.73 7.67
C LEU A 16 2.63 25.91 9.15
N ARG A 17 1.62 26.13 10.01
CA ARG A 17 1.81 26.18 11.47
C ARG A 17 2.34 24.85 12.00
N TYR A 18 1.75 23.73 11.59
CA TYR A 18 2.23 22.40 11.98
C TYR A 18 3.70 22.21 11.61
N LEU A 19 4.07 22.48 10.35
CA LEU A 19 5.45 22.37 9.88
C LEU A 19 6.41 23.28 10.64
N LYS A 20 5.97 24.49 11.00
CA LYS A 20 6.78 25.43 11.80
C LYS A 20 7.00 24.96 13.24
N MET A 21 6.04 24.23 13.82
CA MET A 21 6.12 23.73 15.20
C MET A 21 7.02 22.49 15.36
N ILE A 22 7.38 21.83 14.25
CA ILE A 22 8.19 20.60 14.24
C ILE A 22 9.41 20.73 13.32
N PRO A 23 10.24 21.76 13.46
CA PRO A 23 11.43 21.92 12.63
C PRO A 23 12.38 20.74 12.83
N GLY A 24 12.96 20.25 11.75
CA GLY A 24 13.90 19.12 11.78
C GLY A 24 13.27 17.73 11.91
N LYS A 25 11.93 17.63 12.03
CA LYS A 25 11.21 16.36 11.94
C LYS A 25 10.62 16.23 10.55
N GLY A 26 11.14 15.32 9.75
CA GLY A 26 10.69 15.07 8.40
C GLY A 26 11.22 13.74 7.88
N LEU A 27 10.79 13.37 6.69
CA LEU A 27 11.34 12.23 5.98
C LEU A 27 12.69 12.64 5.38
N MET A 28 13.72 11.85 5.67
CA MET A 28 15.05 12.03 5.10
C MET A 28 15.18 11.16 3.86
N PHE A 29 15.32 11.77 2.69
CA PHE A 29 15.62 11.06 1.46
C PHE A 29 17.13 10.91 1.32
N ARG A 30 17.59 9.67 1.19
CA ARG A 30 19.01 9.33 1.04
C ARG A 30 19.26 8.90 -0.39
N LYS A 31 20.39 9.32 -0.96
CA LYS A 31 20.87 8.75 -2.22
C LYS A 31 21.30 7.31 -1.96
N THR A 32 20.78 6.37 -2.73
CA THR A 32 21.10 4.94 -2.65
C THR A 32 21.37 4.40 -4.04
N ASP A 33 22.07 3.28 -4.12
CA ASP A 33 22.30 2.57 -5.39
C ASP A 33 21.18 1.58 -5.71
N ARG A 34 20.17 1.49 -4.83
CA ARG A 34 19.00 0.64 -5.04
C ARG A 34 18.13 1.20 -6.16
N LYS A 35 17.60 0.30 -6.99
CA LYS A 35 16.67 0.62 -8.07
C LYS A 35 15.30 -0.01 -7.85
N THR A 36 14.99 -0.41 -6.60
CA THR A 36 13.78 -1.12 -6.22
C THR A 36 12.59 -0.19 -6.00
N ILE A 37 11.39 -0.68 -6.32
CA ILE A 37 10.13 -0.18 -5.82
C ILE A 37 9.57 -1.28 -4.90
N GLU A 38 9.26 -0.92 -3.67
CA GLU A 38 8.86 -1.86 -2.61
C GLU A 38 7.60 -1.32 -1.91
N ALA A 39 6.63 -2.21 -1.64
CA ALA A 39 5.48 -1.88 -0.82
C ALA A 39 5.39 -2.84 0.37
N TYR A 40 4.91 -2.32 1.48
CA TYR A 40 4.56 -3.07 2.68
C TYR A 40 3.09 -2.88 2.94
N THR A 41 2.37 -3.96 3.12
CA THR A 41 0.93 -3.93 3.38
C THR A 41 0.60 -4.61 4.69
N ASP A 42 -0.37 -4.05 5.40
CA ASP A 42 -0.88 -4.59 6.65
C ASP A 42 -2.38 -4.32 6.74
N SER A 43 -3.10 -5.22 7.39
CA SER A 43 -4.51 -5.07 7.64
C SER A 43 -4.91 -5.56 9.02
N ASN A 44 -5.30 -4.65 9.88
CA ASN A 44 -5.87 -4.99 11.17
C ASN A 44 -7.37 -5.34 11.01
N TRP A 45 -7.67 -6.65 10.96
CA TRP A 45 -9.03 -7.16 10.91
C TRP A 45 -9.70 -7.03 12.28
N THR A 46 -10.90 -6.42 12.34
CA THR A 46 -11.64 -6.18 13.59
C THR A 46 -10.91 -5.34 14.65
N GLY A 47 -10.00 -4.47 14.26
CA GLY A 47 -9.25 -3.62 15.20
C GLY A 47 -10.10 -2.68 16.07
N SER A 48 -11.38 -2.50 15.73
CA SER A 48 -12.33 -1.74 16.53
C SER A 48 -13.40 -2.66 17.11
N VAL A 49 -13.41 -2.82 18.41
CA VAL A 49 -14.41 -3.63 19.15
C VAL A 49 -15.82 -3.07 18.95
N VAL A 50 -15.95 -1.76 18.72
CA VAL A 50 -17.24 -1.04 18.63
C VAL A 50 -17.92 -1.29 17.29
N ASP A 51 -17.22 -1.16 16.17
CA ASP A 51 -17.82 -1.23 14.83
C ASP A 51 -17.28 -2.37 13.95
N ARG A 52 -16.34 -3.16 14.47
CA ARG A 52 -15.72 -4.33 13.81
C ARG A 52 -15.17 -4.04 12.40
N LYS A 53 -14.85 -2.78 12.11
CA LYS A 53 -14.29 -2.39 10.83
C LYS A 53 -12.78 -2.58 10.82
N SER A 54 -12.27 -3.12 9.72
CA SER A 54 -10.84 -3.28 9.50
C SER A 54 -10.18 -1.95 9.11
N THR A 55 -8.93 -1.80 9.50
CA THR A 55 -8.06 -0.75 8.98
C THR A 55 -7.04 -1.41 8.06
N SER A 56 -6.95 -0.94 6.84
CA SER A 56 -5.91 -1.39 5.89
C SER A 56 -4.96 -0.26 5.64
N GLY A 57 -3.68 -0.60 5.53
CA GLY A 57 -2.61 0.33 5.26
C GLY A 57 -1.60 -0.23 4.28
N TYR A 58 -0.87 0.68 3.66
CA TYR A 58 0.35 0.39 2.93
C TYR A 58 1.35 1.53 3.10
N CYS A 59 2.61 1.22 2.91
CA CYS A 59 3.65 2.21 2.68
C CYS A 59 4.54 1.75 1.53
N THR A 60 4.99 2.69 0.71
CA THR A 60 5.82 2.40 -0.46
C THR A 60 7.14 3.10 -0.38
N PHE A 61 8.16 2.41 -0.86
CA PHE A 61 9.52 2.89 -0.90
C PHE A 61 10.01 2.89 -2.34
N VAL A 62 10.64 3.98 -2.74
CA VAL A 62 11.40 4.08 -3.98
C VAL A 62 12.87 4.23 -3.61
N TRP A 63 13.70 3.30 -4.08
CA TRP A 63 15.14 3.28 -3.80
C TRP A 63 15.46 3.31 -2.30
N GLY A 64 14.62 2.59 -1.50
CA GLY A 64 14.75 2.54 -0.06
C GLY A 64 14.30 3.78 0.70
N ASN A 65 13.71 4.76 0.03
CA ASN A 65 13.13 5.95 0.66
C ASN A 65 11.61 5.85 0.69
N LEU A 66 10.99 6.14 1.83
CA LEU A 66 9.54 6.18 1.99
C LEU A 66 8.97 7.35 1.17
N VAL A 67 8.10 7.06 0.21
CA VAL A 67 7.52 8.09 -0.68
C VAL A 67 6.02 8.25 -0.51
N THR A 68 5.27 7.16 -0.33
CA THR A 68 3.84 7.24 -0.05
C THR A 68 3.44 6.29 1.08
N TRP A 69 2.35 6.62 1.75
CA TRP A 69 1.71 5.75 2.74
C TRP A 69 0.24 6.06 2.87
N ARG A 70 -0.51 5.07 3.28
CA ARG A 70 -1.92 5.22 3.55
C ARG A 70 -2.33 4.32 4.70
N SER A 71 -3.15 4.83 5.61
CA SER A 71 -3.87 4.04 6.60
C SER A 71 -5.31 4.50 6.60
N LYS A 72 -6.24 3.59 6.32
CA LYS A 72 -7.65 3.94 6.23
C LYS A 72 -8.53 2.87 6.84
N LYS A 73 -9.40 3.31 7.75
CA LYS A 73 -10.49 2.49 8.26
C LYS A 73 -11.53 2.26 7.15
N LYS A 74 -11.92 1.03 6.95
CA LYS A 74 -12.89 0.66 5.90
C LYS A 74 -14.30 1.10 6.30
N SER A 75 -15.08 1.50 5.31
CA SER A 75 -16.50 1.83 5.51
C SER A 75 -17.37 0.57 5.70
N VAL A 76 -16.93 -0.56 5.15
CA VAL A 76 -17.65 -1.84 5.17
C VAL A 76 -16.93 -2.83 6.08
N VAL A 77 -17.69 -3.66 6.78
CA VAL A 77 -17.14 -4.76 7.58
C VAL A 77 -16.64 -5.85 6.65
N VAL A 78 -15.40 -6.27 6.85
CA VAL A 78 -14.74 -7.35 6.09
C VAL A 78 -15.01 -8.68 6.79
N ARG A 79 -15.29 -9.73 6.04
CA ARG A 79 -15.73 -11.02 6.59
C ARG A 79 -14.61 -11.89 7.13
N SER A 80 -13.37 -11.66 6.70
CA SER A 80 -12.19 -12.41 7.14
C SER A 80 -10.92 -11.56 7.12
N SER A 81 -9.91 -11.98 7.89
CA SER A 81 -8.58 -11.35 7.85
C SER A 81 -7.95 -11.45 6.45
N VAL A 82 -8.11 -12.59 5.80
CA VAL A 82 -7.62 -12.82 4.44
C VAL A 82 -8.22 -11.81 3.44
N GLU A 83 -9.51 -11.55 3.52
CA GLU A 83 -10.16 -10.53 2.68
C GLU A 83 -9.60 -9.14 2.94
N ALA A 84 -9.36 -8.79 4.20
CA ALA A 84 -8.78 -7.51 4.58
C ALA A 84 -7.37 -7.35 4.00
N GLU A 85 -6.55 -8.38 4.10
CA GLU A 85 -5.19 -8.43 3.55
C GLU A 85 -5.17 -8.35 2.01
N TYR A 86 -6.02 -9.12 1.32
CA TYR A 86 -6.12 -9.04 -0.15
C TYR A 86 -6.42 -7.63 -0.63
N ARG A 87 -7.32 -6.94 0.05
CA ARG A 87 -7.66 -5.55 -0.28
C ARG A 87 -6.51 -4.58 0.01
N ALA A 88 -5.71 -4.83 1.06
CA ALA A 88 -4.52 -4.05 1.34
C ALA A 88 -3.45 -4.29 0.26
N MET A 89 -3.20 -5.55 -0.10
CA MET A 89 -2.27 -5.93 -1.16
C MET A 89 -2.64 -5.32 -2.50
N SER A 90 -3.91 -5.42 -2.91
CA SER A 90 -4.40 -4.84 -4.16
C SER A 90 -4.14 -3.31 -4.23
N LEU A 91 -4.38 -2.59 -3.13
CA LEU A 91 -4.09 -1.16 -3.04
C LEU A 91 -2.59 -0.86 -3.10
N GLY A 92 -1.75 -1.66 -2.43
CA GLY A 92 -0.30 -1.54 -2.47
C GLY A 92 0.25 -1.74 -3.89
N ILE A 93 -0.22 -2.78 -4.59
CA ILE A 93 0.15 -3.06 -5.98
C ILE A 93 -0.26 -1.92 -6.92
N CYS A 94 -1.47 -1.39 -6.76
CA CYS A 94 -1.90 -0.24 -7.56
C CYS A 94 -0.98 0.97 -7.38
N GLU A 95 -0.54 1.23 -6.16
CA GLU A 95 0.40 2.31 -5.85
C GLU A 95 1.78 2.05 -6.45
N GLU A 96 2.30 0.81 -6.35
CA GLU A 96 3.57 0.43 -6.96
C GLU A 96 3.55 0.59 -8.49
N ILE A 97 2.48 0.17 -9.16
CA ILE A 97 2.30 0.32 -10.60
C ILE A 97 2.28 1.81 -11.00
N TRP A 98 1.61 2.64 -10.19
CA TRP A 98 1.61 4.08 -10.41
C TRP A 98 3.01 4.67 -10.26
N LEU A 99 3.75 4.30 -9.21
CA LEU A 99 5.14 4.72 -9.00
C LEU A 99 6.06 4.25 -10.13
N GLN A 100 5.88 3.02 -10.62
CA GLN A 100 6.61 2.49 -11.76
C GLN A 100 6.39 3.35 -13.02
N LYS A 101 5.13 3.74 -13.28
CA LYS A 101 4.80 4.64 -14.39
C LYS A 101 5.45 6.01 -14.22
N VAL A 102 5.43 6.58 -13.01
CA VAL A 102 6.09 7.86 -12.72
C VAL A 102 7.61 7.75 -12.97
N GLN A 103 8.27 6.65 -12.54
CA GLN A 103 9.69 6.43 -12.82
C GLN A 103 9.97 6.34 -14.32
N TYR A 104 9.11 5.63 -15.06
CA TYR A 104 9.22 5.53 -16.52
C TYR A 104 9.10 6.92 -17.18
N ASP A 105 8.09 7.70 -16.81
CA ASP A 105 7.86 9.05 -17.36
C ASP A 105 9.01 10.02 -17.04
N LEU A 106 9.70 9.80 -15.90
CA LEU A 106 10.90 10.55 -15.49
C LEU A 106 12.20 9.98 -16.07
N HIS A 107 12.14 8.97 -16.95
CA HIS A 107 13.30 8.29 -17.54
C HIS A 107 14.27 7.76 -16.49
N GLN A 108 13.77 7.30 -15.34
CA GLN A 108 14.56 6.70 -14.29
C GLN A 108 14.64 5.19 -14.47
N GLU A 109 15.82 4.62 -14.22
CA GLU A 109 15.99 3.16 -14.19
C GLU A 109 15.41 2.57 -12.93
N TYR A 110 14.70 1.44 -13.04
CA TYR A 110 14.14 0.68 -11.91
C TYR A 110 14.14 -0.82 -12.21
N GLU A 111 14.12 -1.63 -11.16
CA GLU A 111 13.90 -3.07 -11.29
C GLU A 111 12.46 -3.32 -11.76
N THR A 112 12.31 -4.20 -12.74
CA THR A 112 11.01 -4.47 -13.36
C THR A 112 10.04 -5.21 -12.45
N THR A 113 10.54 -6.03 -11.53
CA THR A 113 9.72 -6.79 -10.58
C THR A 113 9.48 -5.97 -9.32
N LEU A 114 8.23 -5.63 -9.05
CA LEU A 114 7.79 -4.92 -7.85
C LEU A 114 7.76 -5.89 -6.65
N LYS A 115 8.11 -5.41 -5.46
CA LYS A 115 8.21 -6.25 -4.25
C LYS A 115 7.15 -5.84 -3.22
N LEU A 116 6.07 -6.61 -3.14
CA LEU A 116 5.01 -6.42 -2.15
C LEU A 116 5.25 -7.29 -0.93
N PHE A 117 5.66 -6.71 0.17
CA PHE A 117 5.88 -7.42 1.44
C PHE A 117 4.58 -7.58 2.22
N CYS A 118 4.31 -8.82 2.67
CA CYS A 118 3.15 -9.16 3.48
C CYS A 118 3.58 -10.10 4.62
N ASP A 119 2.99 -9.95 5.80
CA ASP A 119 3.27 -10.78 6.98
C ASP A 119 2.27 -11.94 7.16
N ASN A 120 1.27 -12.04 6.30
CA ASN A 120 0.24 -13.08 6.36
C ASN A 120 0.56 -14.24 5.40
N LYS A 121 1.17 -15.30 5.94
CA LYS A 121 1.52 -16.51 5.17
C LYS A 121 0.31 -17.17 4.50
N ALA A 122 -0.85 -17.18 5.16
CA ALA A 122 -2.06 -17.78 4.59
C ALA A 122 -2.51 -17.03 3.35
N THR A 123 -2.49 -15.70 3.39
CA THR A 123 -2.82 -14.84 2.26
C THR A 123 -1.84 -15.04 1.10
N ILE A 124 -0.53 -15.11 1.38
CA ILE A 124 0.50 -15.38 0.37
C ILE A 124 0.29 -16.77 -0.26
N SER A 125 0.03 -17.80 0.57
CA SER A 125 -0.22 -19.16 0.08
C SER A 125 -1.43 -19.23 -0.85
N ILE A 126 -2.52 -18.53 -0.51
CA ILE A 126 -3.73 -18.48 -1.35
C ILE A 126 -3.45 -17.70 -2.63
N ALA A 127 -2.67 -16.61 -2.58
CA ALA A 127 -2.31 -15.83 -3.77
C ALA A 127 -1.52 -16.67 -4.79
N ASN A 128 -0.63 -17.52 -4.31
CA ASN A 128 0.17 -18.43 -5.14
C ASN A 128 -0.58 -19.70 -5.57
N ASN A 129 -1.72 -20.02 -4.94
CA ASN A 129 -2.43 -21.27 -5.22
C ASN A 129 -3.29 -21.13 -6.48
N PRO A 130 -3.16 -22.05 -7.46
CA PRO A 130 -3.98 -22.06 -8.68
C PRO A 130 -5.44 -22.50 -8.44
N VAL A 131 -5.74 -23.17 -7.32
CA VAL A 131 -7.07 -23.71 -7.03
C VAL A 131 -8.03 -22.61 -6.59
N GLN A 132 -9.17 -22.55 -7.25
CA GLN A 132 -10.25 -21.63 -6.91
C GLN A 132 -10.95 -22.09 -5.62
N HIS A 133 -10.90 -21.27 -4.57
CA HIS A 133 -11.64 -21.53 -3.35
C HIS A 133 -12.98 -20.80 -3.38
N ASP A 134 -14.10 -21.55 -3.37
CA ASP A 134 -15.48 -21.00 -3.38
C ASP A 134 -15.79 -20.00 -2.24
N ARG A 135 -15.00 -20.04 -1.17
CA ARG A 135 -15.17 -19.15 -0.01
C ARG A 135 -14.67 -17.73 -0.23
N THR A 136 -14.09 -17.42 -1.38
CA THR A 136 -13.43 -16.11 -1.66
C THR A 136 -14.16 -15.23 -2.67
N LYS A 137 -15.44 -15.50 -2.97
CA LYS A 137 -16.23 -14.73 -3.96
C LYS A 137 -16.21 -13.22 -3.77
N HIS A 138 -16.10 -12.74 -2.53
CA HIS A 138 -16.08 -11.31 -2.23
C HIS A 138 -14.73 -10.62 -2.54
N VAL A 139 -13.69 -11.40 -2.78
CA VAL A 139 -12.31 -10.95 -3.05
C VAL A 139 -11.87 -11.37 -4.45
N GLU A 140 -12.80 -11.85 -5.25
CA GLU A 140 -12.52 -12.46 -6.55
C GLU A 140 -11.78 -11.49 -7.50
N ILE A 141 -12.21 -10.24 -7.55
CA ILE A 141 -11.58 -9.20 -8.38
C ILE A 141 -10.15 -8.94 -7.92
N ASP A 142 -9.94 -8.69 -6.62
CA ASP A 142 -8.61 -8.44 -6.05
C ASP A 142 -7.71 -9.66 -6.24
N ARG A 143 -8.25 -10.86 -6.08
CA ARG A 143 -7.53 -12.12 -6.27
C ARG A 143 -7.07 -12.29 -7.72
N HIS A 144 -7.96 -12.09 -8.69
CA HIS A 144 -7.61 -12.19 -10.11
C HIS A 144 -6.55 -11.16 -10.48
N PHE A 145 -6.70 -9.94 -10.02
CA PHE A 145 -5.74 -8.88 -10.24
C PHE A 145 -4.34 -9.23 -9.70
N ILE A 146 -4.26 -9.69 -8.44
CA ILE A 146 -2.99 -10.07 -7.81
C ILE A 146 -2.37 -11.26 -8.54
N LYS A 147 -3.19 -12.28 -8.86
CA LYS A 147 -2.72 -13.48 -9.55
C LYS A 147 -2.18 -13.17 -10.95
N GLU A 148 -2.87 -12.37 -11.74
CA GLU A 148 -2.41 -11.94 -13.05
C GLU A 148 -1.02 -11.27 -12.96
N ARG A 149 -0.79 -10.46 -11.95
CA ARG A 149 0.50 -9.78 -11.72
C ARG A 149 1.60 -10.74 -11.27
N LEU A 150 1.27 -11.72 -10.44
CA LEU A 150 2.20 -12.79 -10.06
C LEU A 150 2.58 -13.67 -11.26
N ASP A 151 1.59 -14.12 -12.01
CA ASP A 151 1.79 -15.01 -13.16
C ASP A 151 2.59 -14.32 -14.29
N SER A 152 2.44 -13.00 -14.45
CA SER A 152 3.25 -12.21 -15.39
C SER A 152 4.66 -11.92 -14.88
N GLY A 153 4.99 -12.24 -13.63
CA GLY A 153 6.28 -11.91 -13.02
C GLY A 153 6.50 -10.41 -12.75
N SER A 154 5.46 -9.59 -12.92
CA SER A 154 5.54 -8.15 -12.67
C SER A 154 5.63 -7.79 -11.19
N ILE A 155 5.14 -8.67 -10.31
CA ILE A 155 5.27 -8.56 -8.86
C ILE A 155 5.80 -9.86 -8.25
N CYS A 156 6.40 -9.74 -7.05
CA CYS A 156 6.62 -10.86 -6.14
C CYS A 156 6.14 -10.48 -4.73
N ILE A 157 5.75 -11.50 -3.93
CA ILE A 157 5.21 -11.28 -2.59
C ILE A 157 6.10 -12.00 -1.57
N PRO A 158 7.23 -11.40 -1.19
CA PRO A 158 8.07 -11.95 -0.13
C PRO A 158 7.39 -11.84 1.24
N TYR A 159 7.53 -12.90 2.03
CA TYR A 159 7.07 -12.90 3.40
C TYR A 159 7.99 -12.06 4.28
N ILE A 160 7.40 -11.26 5.17
CA ILE A 160 8.13 -10.51 6.19
C ILE A 160 7.60 -10.88 7.58
N PHE A 161 8.50 -11.01 8.57
CA PHE A 161 8.09 -11.20 9.95
C PHE A 161 7.58 -9.87 10.51
N SER A 162 6.37 -9.89 11.09
CA SER A 162 5.89 -8.80 11.93
C SER A 162 6.75 -8.83 13.22
N SER A 163 7.67 -7.88 13.34
CA SER A 163 8.36 -7.67 14.62
C SER A 163 7.39 -7.00 15.57
N GLN A 164 7.09 -7.67 16.68
CA GLN A 164 6.31 -7.11 17.78
C GLN A 164 7.00 -5.89 18.39
#